data_dd397213082f3dbd985190bc645da8b3
#
_entry.id   dd397213082f3dbd985190bc645da8b3
#
_cell.length_a   1.000
_cell.length_b   1.000
_cell.length_c   1.000
_cell.angle_alpha   90.00
_cell.angle_beta   90.00
_cell.angle_gamma   90.00
#
_symmetry.space_group_name_H-M   'P 1'
#
loop_
_entity.id
_entity.type
_entity.pdbx_description
1 polymer ?
#
loop_
_entity_poly.entity_id
_entity_poly.type
_entity_poly.pdbx_seq_one_letter_code
_entity_poly.pdbx_strand_id
1 'polypeptide(L)'
;MFYGHYDVQPVGDLSLWDTPPFEPAIRNGRMYGRGTGDNKGQLLTHIIAADGFMKTLGEVPCSVKFLLDGEEESGSINLAALVEENKELLKADVCYFADGPIHYSGRPQVLFGCRGIIDVDCAGRKHKGLSFRSLWRPDS
;
A
#
# COMPACT_ATOMS: atom_id res chain seq x y z
N MET A 1 -9.35 -0.93 13.20
CA MET A 1 -8.68 -1.91 12.31
C MET A 1 -7.68 -1.17 11.46
N PHE A 2 -6.47 -1.71 11.27
CA PHE A 2 -5.49 -1.25 10.29
C PHE A 2 -5.49 -2.19 9.10
N TYR A 3 -5.54 -1.62 7.90
CA TYR A 3 -5.37 -2.35 6.66
C TYR A 3 -4.04 -1.97 6.03
N GLY A 4 -3.38 -2.93 5.41
CA GLY A 4 -2.20 -2.73 4.58
C GLY A 4 -1.89 -3.98 3.79
N HIS A 5 -1.09 -3.84 2.73
CA HIS A 5 -0.69 -4.97 1.91
C HIS A 5 0.82 -5.25 2.01
N TYR A 6 1.19 -6.49 1.76
CA TYR A 6 2.58 -6.93 1.81
C TYR A 6 3.12 -7.49 0.50
N ASP A 7 2.26 -7.67 -0.49
CA ASP A 7 2.68 -7.91 -1.87
C ASP A 7 3.24 -6.63 -2.50
N VAL A 8 3.84 -6.76 -3.66
CA VAL A 8 4.52 -5.66 -4.34
C VAL A 8 4.42 -5.81 -5.84
N GLN A 9 4.42 -4.69 -6.56
CA GLN A 9 4.48 -4.66 -8.01
C GLN A 9 5.77 -5.31 -8.53
N PRO A 10 5.74 -5.92 -9.73
CA PRO A 10 6.94 -6.34 -10.43
C PRO A 10 7.96 -5.21 -10.53
N VAL A 11 9.24 -5.56 -10.50
CA VAL A 11 10.34 -4.58 -10.47
C VAL A 11 10.56 -3.87 -11.81
N GLY A 12 10.00 -4.40 -12.90
CA GLY A 12 10.20 -3.84 -14.23
C GLY A 12 11.64 -4.03 -14.74
N ASP A 13 12.12 -3.04 -15.47
CA ASP A 13 13.49 -3.06 -16.01
C ASP A 13 14.52 -2.80 -14.91
N LEU A 14 15.36 -3.79 -14.63
CA LEU A 14 16.39 -3.73 -13.60
C LEU A 14 17.45 -2.65 -13.87
N SER A 15 17.64 -2.23 -15.12
CA SER A 15 18.59 -1.18 -15.46
C SER A 15 18.19 0.22 -14.98
N LEU A 16 16.92 0.39 -14.58
CA LEU A 16 16.40 1.63 -14.02
C LEU A 16 16.58 1.74 -12.50
N TRP A 17 17.12 0.72 -11.85
CA TRP A 17 17.35 0.71 -10.43
C TRP A 17 18.80 1.04 -10.10
N ASP A 18 19.02 1.99 -9.18
CA ASP A 18 20.37 2.32 -8.68
C ASP A 18 20.96 1.21 -7.79
N THR A 19 20.09 0.41 -7.17
CA THR A 19 20.45 -0.74 -6.32
C THR A 19 19.44 -1.86 -6.58
N PRO A 20 19.80 -3.14 -6.36
CA PRO A 20 18.88 -4.24 -6.55
C PRO A 20 17.55 -4.00 -5.80
N PRO A 21 16.40 -4.14 -6.46
CA PRO A 21 15.11 -3.72 -5.90
C PRO A 21 14.70 -4.42 -4.59
N PHE A 22 15.18 -5.62 -4.36
CA PHE A 22 14.92 -6.40 -3.13
C PHE A 22 16.08 -6.39 -2.13
N GLU A 23 17.09 -5.57 -2.36
CA GLU A 23 18.18 -5.30 -1.42
C GLU A 23 18.06 -3.85 -0.91
N PRO A 24 17.35 -3.62 0.22
CA PRO A 24 17.07 -2.26 0.68
C PRO A 24 18.36 -1.48 0.96
N ALA A 25 18.46 -0.29 0.41
CA ALA A 25 19.59 0.61 0.60
C ALA A 25 19.18 1.90 1.30
N ILE A 26 19.98 2.33 2.30
CA ILE A 26 19.75 3.62 2.98
C ILE A 26 20.64 4.68 2.34
N ARG A 27 20.01 5.73 1.80
CA ARG A 27 20.68 6.88 1.19
C ARG A 27 20.02 8.17 1.66
N ASN A 28 20.81 9.12 2.14
CA ASN A 28 20.33 10.43 2.61
C ASN A 28 19.19 10.33 3.64
N GLY A 29 19.27 9.37 4.56
CA GLY A 29 18.24 9.17 5.59
C GLY A 29 16.92 8.56 5.09
N ARG A 30 16.90 8.03 3.86
CA ARG A 30 15.74 7.34 3.27
C ARG A 30 16.11 5.92 2.86
N MET A 31 15.17 5.01 3.04
CA MET A 31 15.30 3.62 2.58
C MET A 31 14.70 3.49 1.18
N TYR A 32 15.46 2.89 0.29
CA TYR A 32 15.07 2.63 -1.11
C TYR A 32 15.02 1.12 -1.36
N GLY A 33 14.00 0.67 -2.06
CA GLY A 33 13.77 -0.71 -2.44
C GLY A 33 12.30 -0.93 -2.79
N ARG A 34 12.00 -2.01 -3.51
CA ARG A 34 10.62 -2.36 -3.84
C ARG A 34 9.86 -2.74 -2.56
N GLY A 35 8.70 -2.10 -2.32
CA GLY A 35 7.86 -2.32 -1.14
C GLY A 35 8.28 -1.53 0.11
N THR A 36 9.38 -0.77 0.10
CA THR A 36 9.80 0.04 1.26
C THR A 36 8.84 1.20 1.54
N GLY A 37 8.20 1.75 0.51
CA GLY A 37 7.14 2.75 0.63
C GLY A 37 5.76 2.10 0.53
N ASP A 38 5.55 1.38 -0.54
CA ASP A 38 4.28 0.79 -0.97
C ASP A 38 4.34 -0.74 -0.80
N ASN A 39 3.72 -1.33 0.23
CA ASN A 39 3.08 -0.67 1.38
C ASN A 39 3.73 -1.10 2.71
N LYS A 40 4.82 -1.93 2.66
CA LYS A 40 5.44 -2.52 3.87
C LYS A 40 5.95 -1.47 4.86
N GLY A 41 6.50 -0.35 4.36
CA GLY A 41 6.97 0.72 5.23
C GLY A 41 5.82 1.39 5.98
N GLN A 42 4.73 1.70 5.29
CA GLN A 42 3.56 2.31 5.91
C GLN A 42 2.88 1.32 6.86
N LEU A 43 2.71 0.06 6.46
CA LEU A 43 2.18 -1.00 7.33
C LEU A 43 2.99 -1.14 8.61
N LEU A 44 4.33 -1.13 8.51
CA LEU A 44 5.22 -1.25 9.65
C LEU A 44 5.05 -0.08 10.65
N THR A 45 4.69 1.12 10.19
CA THR A 45 4.47 2.27 11.09
C THR A 45 3.33 2.01 12.08
N HIS A 46 2.27 1.30 11.67
CA HIS A 46 1.16 0.95 12.57
C HIS A 46 1.59 -0.07 13.62
N ILE A 47 2.41 -1.04 13.23
CA ILE A 47 2.95 -2.05 14.14
C ILE A 47 3.89 -1.39 15.16
N ILE A 48 4.77 -0.48 14.70
CA ILE A 48 5.67 0.27 15.58
C ILE A 48 4.89 1.18 16.54
N ALA A 49 3.81 1.80 16.08
CA ALA A 49 2.95 2.60 16.95
C ALA A 49 2.31 1.75 18.05
N ALA A 50 1.75 0.59 17.72
CA ALA A 50 1.20 -0.34 18.71
C ALA A 50 2.27 -0.83 19.70
N ASP A 51 3.45 -1.21 19.23
CA ASP A 51 4.59 -1.60 20.05
C ASP A 51 5.05 -0.46 21.00
N GLY A 52 5.05 0.78 20.48
CA GLY A 52 5.34 1.97 21.27
C GLY A 52 4.38 2.15 22.44
N PHE A 53 3.07 2.01 22.22
CA PHE A 53 2.06 2.02 23.29
C PHE A 53 2.30 0.90 24.31
N MET A 54 2.52 -0.33 23.84
CA MET A 54 2.82 -1.46 24.73
C MET A 54 4.06 -1.21 25.59
N LYS A 55 5.12 -0.63 25.04
CA LYS A 55 6.36 -0.36 25.78
C LYS A 55 6.25 0.80 26.75
N THR A 56 5.43 1.81 26.45
CA THR A 56 5.33 3.02 27.28
C THR A 56 4.22 2.96 28.30
N LEU A 57 3.08 2.38 27.96
CA LEU A 57 1.90 2.34 28.80
C LEU A 57 1.56 0.92 29.32
N GLY A 58 2.20 -0.12 28.78
CA GLY A 58 1.90 -1.52 29.06
C GLY A 58 0.67 -2.04 28.31
N GLU A 59 -0.04 -1.19 27.60
CA GLU A 59 -1.24 -1.56 26.83
C GLU A 59 -1.43 -0.64 25.61
N VAL A 60 -2.18 -1.11 24.62
CA VAL A 60 -2.74 -0.27 23.56
C VAL A 60 -4.12 0.20 24.03
N PRO A 61 -4.42 1.53 24.07
CA PRO A 61 -5.64 2.08 24.68
C PRO A 61 -6.94 1.81 23.90
N CYS A 62 -6.90 0.89 22.95
CA CYS A 62 -8.05 0.45 22.16
C CYS A 62 -7.81 -0.96 21.61
N SER A 63 -8.88 -1.61 21.17
CA SER A 63 -8.78 -2.89 20.46
C SER A 63 -8.22 -2.68 19.07
N VAL A 64 -7.14 -3.36 18.73
CA VAL A 64 -6.46 -3.26 17.44
C VAL A 64 -6.58 -4.57 16.68
N LYS A 65 -6.89 -4.45 15.39
CA LYS A 65 -6.88 -5.56 14.42
C LYS A 65 -6.04 -5.14 13.23
N PHE A 66 -5.29 -6.09 12.68
CA PHE A 66 -4.54 -5.91 11.42
C PHE A 66 -5.15 -6.82 10.36
N LEU A 67 -5.57 -6.25 9.25
CA LEU A 67 -5.96 -6.95 8.04
C LEU A 67 -4.85 -6.76 7.01
N LEU A 68 -4.16 -7.85 6.69
CA LEU A 68 -3.00 -7.84 5.81
C LEU A 68 -3.35 -8.53 4.51
N ASP A 69 -3.31 -7.78 3.42
CA ASP A 69 -3.59 -8.28 2.08
C ASP A 69 -2.27 -8.70 1.39
N GLY A 70 -2.30 -9.79 0.68
CA GLY A 70 -1.19 -10.30 -0.12
C GLY A 70 -1.44 -10.23 -1.62
N GLU A 71 -2.52 -9.58 -2.05
CA GLU A 71 -2.98 -9.52 -3.44
C GLU A 71 -3.39 -8.10 -3.87
N GLU A 72 -3.09 -7.07 -3.09
CA GLU A 72 -3.56 -5.69 -3.37
C GLU A 72 -3.13 -5.24 -4.77
N GLU A 73 -1.88 -5.47 -5.10
CA GLU A 73 -1.25 -5.10 -6.36
C GLU A 73 -1.76 -5.92 -7.58
N SER A 74 -2.54 -6.94 -7.29
CA SER A 74 -3.22 -7.81 -8.28
C SER A 74 -4.75 -7.67 -8.25
N GLY A 75 -5.27 -6.70 -7.47
CA GLY A 75 -6.69 -6.40 -7.38
C GLY A 75 -7.44 -7.15 -6.27
N SER A 76 -6.74 -7.68 -5.26
CA SER A 76 -7.32 -8.28 -4.04
C SER A 76 -8.44 -9.30 -4.31
N ILE A 77 -8.20 -10.22 -5.23
CA ILE A 77 -9.23 -11.14 -5.78
C ILE A 77 -9.97 -11.91 -4.66
N ASN A 78 -9.24 -12.33 -3.62
CA ASN A 78 -9.79 -13.15 -2.54
C ASN A 78 -10.22 -12.33 -1.32
N LEU A 79 -9.90 -11.03 -1.24
CA LEU A 79 -10.16 -10.19 -0.08
C LEU A 79 -11.66 -10.08 0.25
N ALA A 80 -12.51 -9.94 -0.76
CA ALA A 80 -13.95 -9.81 -0.55
C ALA A 80 -14.55 -11.05 0.12
N ALA A 81 -14.15 -12.24 -0.32
CA ALA A 81 -14.58 -13.51 0.28
C ALA A 81 -14.07 -13.66 1.71
N LEU A 82 -12.79 -13.35 1.94
CA LEU A 82 -12.19 -13.40 3.28
C LEU A 82 -12.91 -12.47 4.26
N VAL A 83 -13.22 -11.25 3.85
CA VAL A 83 -13.97 -10.28 4.67
C VAL A 83 -15.37 -10.77 4.97
N GLU A 84 -16.07 -11.33 3.98
CA GLU A 84 -17.42 -11.87 4.15
C GLU A 84 -17.45 -13.04 5.15
N GLU A 85 -16.51 -13.98 5.02
CA GLU A 85 -16.40 -15.14 5.91
C GLU A 85 -16.01 -14.76 7.36
N ASN A 86 -15.34 -13.62 7.53
CA ASN A 86 -14.81 -13.18 8.83
C ASN A 86 -15.43 -11.87 9.34
N LYS A 87 -16.65 -11.53 8.92
CA LYS A 87 -17.32 -10.26 9.26
C LYS A 87 -17.29 -9.92 10.75
N GLU A 88 -17.63 -10.87 11.61
CA GLU A 88 -17.68 -10.60 13.05
C GLU A 88 -16.29 -10.39 13.64
N LEU A 89 -15.29 -11.13 13.14
CA LEU A 89 -13.90 -10.94 13.55
C LEU A 89 -13.36 -9.57 13.11
N LEU A 90 -13.72 -9.14 11.90
CA LEU A 90 -13.22 -7.91 11.28
C LEU A 90 -14.03 -6.66 11.62
N LYS A 91 -15.13 -6.82 12.37
CA LYS A 91 -15.94 -5.68 12.81
C LYS A 91 -15.10 -4.67 13.60
N ALA A 92 -15.15 -3.41 13.19
CA ALA A 92 -14.39 -2.32 13.78
C ALA A 92 -15.14 -1.00 13.60
N ASP A 93 -14.93 -0.05 14.53
CA ASP A 93 -15.54 1.29 14.45
C ASP A 93 -14.87 2.14 13.38
N VAL A 94 -13.57 1.91 13.13
CA VAL A 94 -12.77 2.64 12.15
C VAL A 94 -11.85 1.64 11.44
N CYS A 95 -11.74 1.80 10.12
CA CYS A 95 -10.70 1.18 9.32
C CYS A 95 -9.73 2.26 8.83
N TYR A 96 -8.46 2.10 9.16
CA TYR A 96 -7.40 3.05 8.81
C TYR A 96 -6.50 2.46 7.73
N PHE A 97 -6.35 3.19 6.65
CA PHE A 97 -5.48 2.89 5.53
C PHE A 97 -4.35 3.90 5.49
N ALA A 98 -3.12 3.44 5.42
CA ALA A 98 -1.95 4.31 5.21
C ALA A 98 -1.24 3.92 3.92
N ASP A 99 -2.00 3.88 2.86
CA ASP A 99 -1.50 3.58 1.53
C ASP A 99 -1.61 4.83 0.65
N GLY A 100 -0.49 5.23 0.09
CA GLY A 100 -0.40 6.41 -0.75
C GLY A 100 0.87 7.24 -0.52
N PRO A 101 1.19 8.15 -1.44
CA PRO A 101 2.40 8.94 -1.37
C PRO A 101 2.33 9.98 -0.25
N ILE A 102 3.49 10.25 0.37
CA ILE A 102 3.66 11.41 1.23
C ILE A 102 3.63 12.68 0.36
N HIS A 103 2.92 13.71 0.81
CA HIS A 103 2.93 14.99 0.12
C HIS A 103 4.35 15.54 -0.01
N TYR A 104 4.67 16.15 -1.15
CA TYR A 104 6.03 16.65 -1.44
C TYR A 104 6.56 17.65 -0.39
N SER A 105 5.67 18.36 0.31
CA SER A 105 6.03 19.27 1.40
C SER A 105 6.33 18.56 2.73
N GLY A 106 6.18 17.22 2.80
CA GLY A 106 6.31 16.46 4.04
C GLY A 106 5.16 16.63 5.04
N ARG A 107 4.10 17.37 4.69
CA ARG A 107 2.95 17.57 5.58
C ARG A 107 2.07 16.30 5.59
N PRO A 108 1.54 15.92 6.77
CA PRO A 108 0.54 14.88 6.85
C PRO A 108 -0.68 15.20 5.98
N GLN A 109 -1.27 14.18 5.39
CA GLN A 109 -2.47 14.28 4.56
C GLN A 109 -3.53 13.33 5.07
N VAL A 110 -4.79 13.74 4.95
CA VAL A 110 -5.96 12.88 5.07
C VAL A 110 -6.63 12.85 3.70
N LEU A 111 -6.74 11.65 3.12
CA LEU A 111 -7.38 11.45 1.82
C LEU A 111 -8.86 11.17 2.04
N PHE A 112 -9.72 11.95 1.39
CA PHE A 112 -11.19 11.82 1.49
C PHE A 112 -11.80 10.95 0.39
N GLY A 113 -10.99 10.40 -0.51
CA GLY A 113 -11.46 9.55 -1.58
C GLY A 113 -10.32 9.09 -2.49
N CYS A 114 -10.63 8.13 -3.34
CA CYS A 114 -9.73 7.59 -4.34
C CYS A 114 -10.21 7.95 -5.74
N ARG A 115 -9.27 8.04 -6.67
CA ARG A 115 -9.56 8.17 -8.10
C ARG A 115 -9.96 6.81 -8.66
N GLY A 116 -10.80 6.82 -9.72
CA GLY A 116 -10.99 5.64 -10.54
C GLY A 116 -9.72 5.30 -11.33
N ILE A 117 -9.56 4.03 -11.66
CA ILE A 117 -8.52 3.54 -12.56
C ILE A 117 -9.17 2.85 -13.75
N ILE A 118 -8.60 3.07 -14.94
CA ILE A 118 -8.98 2.36 -16.16
C ILE A 118 -7.68 1.85 -16.78
N ASP A 119 -7.57 0.54 -16.92
CA ASP A 119 -6.51 -0.10 -17.69
C ASP A 119 -7.03 -0.41 -19.09
N VAL A 120 -6.27 -0.01 -20.10
CA VAL A 120 -6.62 -0.26 -21.51
C VAL A 120 -5.45 -0.93 -22.21
N ASP A 121 -5.65 -2.15 -22.64
CA ASP A 121 -4.71 -2.88 -23.48
C ASP A 121 -5.00 -2.61 -24.95
N CYS A 122 -4.07 -1.96 -25.64
CA CYS A 122 -4.15 -1.76 -27.09
C CYS A 122 -3.32 -2.82 -27.81
N ALA A 123 -3.95 -3.84 -28.36
CA ALA A 123 -3.31 -4.84 -29.21
C ALA A 123 -3.27 -4.37 -30.67
N GLY A 124 -2.13 -3.87 -31.12
CA GLY A 124 -1.89 -3.52 -32.52
C GLY A 124 -1.03 -4.57 -33.23
N ARG A 125 -1.31 -4.84 -34.52
CA ARG A 125 -0.55 -5.86 -35.31
C ARG A 125 0.94 -5.58 -35.50
N LYS A 126 1.48 -4.46 -35.06
CA LYS A 126 2.90 -4.06 -35.25
C LYS A 126 3.67 -3.70 -33.98
N HIS A 127 3.06 -3.64 -32.81
CA HIS A 127 3.76 -3.39 -31.56
C HIS A 127 3.26 -4.35 -30.47
N LYS A 128 4.17 -5.10 -29.87
CA LYS A 128 3.88 -5.89 -28.70
C LYS A 128 3.67 -4.94 -27.50
N GLY A 129 2.44 -4.87 -27.02
CA GLY A 129 2.06 -4.39 -25.71
C GLY A 129 2.55 -3.00 -25.32
N LEU A 130 1.76 -1.95 -25.63
CA LEU A 130 1.81 -0.69 -24.89
C LEU A 130 0.65 -0.72 -23.89
N SER A 131 0.97 -0.87 -22.61
CA SER A 131 0.00 -0.60 -21.55
C SER A 131 0.04 0.88 -21.20
N PHE A 132 -1.07 1.57 -21.33
CA PHE A 132 -1.21 2.96 -20.87
C PHE A 132 -2.03 2.97 -19.58
N ARG A 133 -1.40 3.30 -18.45
CA ARG A 133 -2.14 3.75 -17.27
C ARG A 133 -2.52 5.21 -17.47
N SER A 134 -3.76 5.50 -17.84
CA SER A 134 -4.24 6.86 -17.84
C SER A 134 -4.89 7.17 -16.49
N LEU A 135 -4.28 8.07 -15.75
CA LEU A 135 -4.86 8.64 -14.55
C LEU A 135 -5.88 9.71 -14.99
N TRP A 136 -7.16 9.34 -15.03
CA TRP A 136 -8.22 10.31 -15.27
C TRP A 136 -8.40 11.20 -14.02
N ARG A 137 -8.30 12.52 -14.21
CA ARG A 137 -8.70 13.50 -13.20
C ARG A 137 -10.14 13.94 -13.56
N PRO A 138 -11.14 13.76 -12.71
CA PRO A 138 -12.33 14.54 -12.85
C PRO A 138 -11.97 15.98 -12.49
N ASP A 139 -12.15 16.86 -13.43
CA ASP A 139 -12.11 18.29 -13.13
C ASP A 139 -13.19 18.63 -12.13
N SER A 140 -12.77 19.40 -11.12
CA SER A 140 -13.50 19.95 -9.97
C SER A 140 -14.96 20.27 -10.18
#